data_592ecd5f14baa0c2437e35e24cbeb924
#
_entry.id   592ecd5f14baa0c2437e35e24cbeb924
#
_cell.length_a   1.000
_cell.length_b   1.000
_cell.length_c   1.000
_cell.angle_alpha   90.00
_cell.angle_beta   90.00
_cell.angle_gamma   90.00
#
_symmetry.space_group_name_H-M   'P 1'
#
loop_
_entity.id
_entity.type
_entity.pdbx_description
1 polymer ?
#
loop_
_entity_poly.entity_id
_entity_poly.type
_entity_poly.pdbx_seq_one_letter_code
_entity_poly.pdbx_strand_id
1 'polypeptide(L)'
;DIMLNMAYYKMNDLQLHLNDNYIFLKEHLAGKNLSPEEQLKYVLEHAKTGFRLETDIVGKNGQKLTSDEHYTKEEMQNLIKLAKALHINLVPEIDTPGHALSFVKVRPDLMYQGSLSDYAGKHNVERVAMLDLDNKYEETLKFVKSVYDKLLDGPDAPLHGVSTVHIGTDEYYGSRESYRRYVNDLTKYIKSKGYTPRIWGSLSAKRGNTPVDW
;
A
#
# COMPACT_ATOMS: atom_id res chain seq x y z
N ASP A 1 11.74 -13.86 -17.17
CA ASP A 1 12.59 -14.93 -16.63
C ASP A 1 12.09 -15.50 -15.29
N ILE A 2 11.65 -14.67 -14.32
CA ILE A 2 11.17 -15.16 -13.00
C ILE A 2 10.00 -16.14 -13.16
N MET A 3 8.95 -15.79 -13.89
CA MET A 3 7.78 -16.66 -14.06
C MET A 3 8.12 -17.98 -14.78
N LEU A 4 9.05 -17.98 -15.72
CA LEU A 4 9.51 -19.22 -16.38
C LEU A 4 10.24 -20.14 -15.40
N ASN A 5 11.09 -19.58 -14.54
CA ASN A 5 11.74 -20.32 -13.47
C ASN A 5 10.72 -20.84 -12.45
N MET A 6 9.73 -20.03 -12.09
CA MET A 6 8.65 -20.45 -11.19
C MET A 6 7.87 -21.63 -11.79
N ALA A 7 7.52 -21.56 -13.06
CA ALA A 7 6.83 -22.64 -13.75
C ALA A 7 7.68 -23.92 -13.79
N TYR A 8 8.99 -23.81 -14.05
CA TYR A 8 9.91 -24.94 -14.02
C TYR A 8 9.97 -25.61 -12.65
N TYR A 9 10.03 -24.81 -11.56
CA TYR A 9 10.04 -25.31 -10.20
C TYR A 9 8.64 -25.57 -9.61
N LYS A 10 7.58 -25.49 -10.41
CA LYS A 10 6.18 -25.69 -10.00
C LYS A 10 5.73 -24.80 -8.84
N MET A 11 6.22 -23.56 -8.84
CA MET A 11 5.73 -22.52 -7.93
C MET A 11 4.42 -21.94 -8.46
N ASN A 12 3.45 -21.69 -7.58
CA ASN A 12 2.07 -21.40 -7.97
C ASN A 12 1.66 -19.95 -7.81
N ASP A 13 2.25 -19.22 -6.86
CA ASP A 13 1.87 -17.83 -6.57
C ASP A 13 3.08 -16.89 -6.75
N LEU A 14 2.86 -15.79 -7.45
CA LEU A 14 3.80 -14.67 -7.54
C LEU A 14 3.15 -13.44 -6.91
N GLN A 15 3.62 -13.04 -5.75
CA GLN A 15 3.21 -11.80 -5.11
C GLN A 15 4.06 -10.63 -5.59
N LEU A 16 3.41 -9.56 -6.01
CA LEU A 16 4.04 -8.31 -6.42
C LEU A 16 3.73 -7.21 -5.42
N HIS A 17 4.71 -6.80 -4.65
CA HIS A 17 4.63 -5.68 -3.72
C HIS A 17 4.71 -4.35 -4.49
N LEU A 18 3.57 -3.66 -4.62
CA LEU A 18 3.43 -2.52 -5.54
C LEU A 18 3.62 -1.15 -4.89
N ASN A 19 3.63 -1.08 -3.55
CA ASN A 19 3.94 0.17 -2.84
C ASN A 19 4.62 -0.10 -1.51
N ASP A 20 5.47 0.83 -1.11
CA ASP A 20 6.14 0.81 0.19
C ASP A 20 6.59 2.23 0.58
N ASN A 21 7.11 2.37 1.78
CA ASN A 21 7.76 3.59 2.23
C ASN A 21 9.23 3.61 1.80
N TYR A 22 9.71 4.78 1.40
CA TYR A 22 11.13 5.04 1.49
C TYR A 22 11.47 5.42 2.93
N ILE A 23 12.39 4.70 3.54
CA ILE A 23 12.88 5.03 4.88
C ILE A 23 13.87 6.18 4.75
N PHE A 24 13.46 7.36 5.19
CA PHE A 24 14.33 8.52 5.25
C PHE A 24 15.16 8.47 6.53
N LEU A 25 16.45 8.22 6.39
CA LEU A 25 17.39 8.25 7.51
C LEU A 25 17.74 9.70 7.86
N LYS A 26 18.15 9.92 9.11
CA LYS A 26 18.61 11.25 9.59
C LYS A 26 19.72 11.83 8.74
N GLU A 27 20.60 10.97 8.24
CA GLU A 27 21.70 11.35 7.35
C GLU A 27 21.22 12.04 6.06
N HIS A 28 20.06 11.68 5.55
CA HIS A 28 19.48 12.31 4.36
C HIS A 28 19.00 13.74 4.60
N LEU A 29 18.78 14.10 5.87
CA LEU A 29 18.40 15.44 6.31
C LEU A 29 19.58 16.22 6.91
N ALA A 30 20.73 15.56 7.07
CA ALA A 30 21.93 16.19 7.65
C ALA A 30 22.37 17.42 6.84
N GLY A 31 22.68 18.50 7.54
CA GLY A 31 23.04 19.78 6.92
C GLY A 31 21.88 20.61 6.38
N LYS A 32 20.64 20.11 6.48
CA LYS A 32 19.42 20.85 6.12
C LYS A 32 18.79 21.40 7.40
N ASN A 33 18.91 22.70 7.63
CA ASN A 33 18.28 23.38 8.77
C ASN A 33 16.75 23.49 8.56
N LEU A 34 16.04 22.35 8.62
CA LEU A 34 14.61 22.27 8.40
C LEU A 34 13.88 22.10 9.73
N SER A 35 12.79 22.84 9.91
CA SER A 35 11.83 22.58 10.97
C SER A 35 11.18 21.20 10.79
N PRO A 36 10.54 20.59 11.79
CA PRO A 36 9.86 19.30 11.66
C PRO A 36 8.81 19.27 10.54
N GLU A 37 8.12 20.38 10.30
CA GLU A 37 7.12 20.52 9.24
C GLU A 37 7.79 20.55 7.85
N GLU A 38 8.87 21.31 7.71
CA GLU A 38 9.67 21.37 6.49
C GLU A 38 10.36 20.05 6.18
N GLN A 39 10.80 19.30 7.19
CA GLN A 39 11.34 17.95 7.02
C GLN A 39 10.30 17.01 6.45
N LEU A 40 9.07 17.05 6.99
CA LEU A 40 7.97 16.25 6.45
C LEU A 40 7.68 16.60 4.98
N LYS A 41 7.57 17.87 4.67
CA LYS A 41 7.37 18.35 3.31
C LYS A 41 8.51 17.88 2.39
N TYR A 42 9.75 18.01 2.81
CA TYR A 42 10.92 17.55 2.07
C TYR A 42 10.84 16.03 1.79
N VAL A 43 10.53 15.22 2.80
CA VAL A 43 10.38 13.77 2.64
C VAL A 43 9.27 13.43 1.65
N LEU A 44 8.11 14.08 1.76
CA LEU A 44 6.98 13.84 0.85
C LEU A 44 7.29 14.24 -0.61
N GLU A 45 8.13 15.25 -0.81
CA GLU A 45 8.50 15.72 -2.16
C GLU A 45 9.64 14.92 -2.79
N HIS A 46 10.57 14.42 -1.99
CA HIS A 46 11.83 13.84 -2.49
C HIS A 46 11.93 12.32 -2.28
N ALA A 47 11.05 11.73 -1.48
CA ALA A 47 11.06 10.29 -1.31
C ALA A 47 10.65 9.59 -2.62
N LYS A 48 11.57 8.80 -3.14
CA LYS A 48 11.35 8.01 -4.38
C LYS A 48 10.59 6.73 -4.09
N THR A 49 9.58 6.80 -3.25
CA THR A 49 8.74 5.63 -3.04
C THR A 49 7.61 5.66 -3.99
N GLY A 50 7.31 4.54 -4.49
CA GLY A 50 6.36 4.56 -5.50
C GLY A 50 5.20 3.64 -5.31
N PHE A 51 4.12 4.09 -5.86
CA PHE A 51 3.06 3.22 -6.31
C PHE A 51 3.46 2.74 -7.71
N ARG A 52 3.86 1.46 -7.81
CA ARG A 52 4.51 0.89 -8.99
C ARG A 52 3.54 0.37 -10.04
N LEU A 53 2.36 0.94 -10.12
CA LEU A 53 1.35 0.62 -11.12
C LEU A 53 0.70 1.89 -11.64
N GLU A 54 0.46 1.95 -12.93
CA GLU A 54 -0.15 3.09 -13.59
C GLU A 54 -1.56 3.36 -13.06
N THR A 55 -1.80 4.62 -12.64
CA THR A 55 -3.12 5.15 -12.28
C THR A 55 -3.25 6.60 -12.75
N ASP A 56 -4.48 7.08 -12.86
CA ASP A 56 -4.82 8.48 -13.12
C ASP A 56 -5.06 9.29 -11.82
N ILE A 57 -4.73 8.72 -10.67
CA ILE A 57 -4.99 9.34 -9.37
C ILE A 57 -3.99 10.46 -9.10
N VAL A 58 -4.53 11.67 -8.96
CA VAL A 58 -3.77 12.89 -8.66
C VAL A 58 -4.41 13.59 -7.46
N GLY A 59 -3.59 14.01 -6.51
CA GLY A 59 -4.03 14.78 -5.35
C GLY A 59 -4.35 16.24 -5.71
N LYS A 60 -5.07 16.91 -4.82
CA LYS A 60 -5.34 18.35 -4.94
C LYS A 60 -4.07 19.21 -4.96
N ASN A 61 -2.98 18.68 -4.44
CA ASN A 61 -1.64 19.27 -4.44
C ASN A 61 -0.85 19.01 -5.74
N GLY A 62 -1.47 18.37 -6.75
CA GLY A 62 -0.82 18.02 -8.00
C GLY A 62 0.10 16.78 -7.96
N GLN A 63 0.28 16.16 -6.79
CA GLN A 63 1.07 14.94 -6.65
C GLN A 63 0.33 13.74 -7.26
N LYS A 64 1.07 12.90 -7.98
CA LYS A 64 0.55 11.65 -8.56
C LYS A 64 0.73 10.50 -7.58
N LEU A 65 -0.23 9.57 -7.55
CA LEU A 65 -0.10 8.31 -6.81
C LEU A 65 0.98 7.43 -7.44
N THR A 66 0.91 7.25 -8.75
CA THR A 66 1.87 6.47 -9.54
C THR A 66 3.25 7.12 -9.49
N SER A 67 4.28 6.32 -9.23
CA SER A 67 5.68 6.75 -9.28
C SER A 67 6.23 6.85 -10.70
N ASP A 68 7.40 7.47 -10.86
CA ASP A 68 8.07 7.58 -12.16
C ASP A 68 8.45 6.19 -12.72
N GLU A 69 8.90 5.28 -11.85
CA GLU A 69 9.19 3.89 -12.20
C GLU A 69 7.99 3.01 -11.81
N HIS A 70 7.24 2.54 -12.78
CA HIS A 70 6.04 1.75 -12.57
C HIS A 70 5.76 0.82 -13.74
N TYR A 71 4.94 -0.17 -13.54
CA TYR A 71 4.32 -0.94 -14.62
C TYR A 71 3.22 -0.11 -15.26
N THR A 72 3.27 0.02 -16.57
CA THR A 72 2.12 0.51 -17.33
C THR A 72 0.95 -0.49 -17.21
N LYS A 73 -0.25 -0.02 -17.48
CA LYS A 73 -1.42 -0.89 -17.55
C LYS A 73 -1.21 -2.06 -18.54
N GLU A 74 -0.65 -1.77 -19.71
CA GLU A 74 -0.38 -2.78 -20.74
C GLU A 74 0.64 -3.83 -20.26
N GLU A 75 1.73 -3.40 -19.64
CA GLU A 75 2.73 -4.30 -19.08
C GLU A 75 2.13 -5.21 -18.00
N MET A 76 1.34 -4.64 -17.09
CA MET A 76 0.66 -5.42 -16.05
C MET A 76 -0.33 -6.43 -16.65
N GLN A 77 -1.11 -6.03 -17.65
CA GLN A 77 -2.03 -6.94 -18.33
C GLN A 77 -1.27 -8.07 -19.06
N ASN A 78 -0.11 -7.79 -19.65
CA ASN A 78 0.73 -8.80 -20.27
C ASN A 78 1.34 -9.76 -19.22
N LEU A 79 1.75 -9.25 -18.06
CA LEU A 79 2.20 -10.10 -16.95
C LEU A 79 1.08 -11.02 -16.44
N ILE A 80 -0.15 -10.52 -16.30
CA ILE A 80 -1.32 -11.33 -15.88
C ILE A 80 -1.59 -12.42 -16.91
N LYS A 81 -1.57 -12.11 -18.19
CA LYS A 81 -1.76 -13.11 -19.28
C LYS A 81 -0.68 -14.20 -19.26
N LEU A 82 0.59 -13.78 -19.10
CA LEU A 82 1.72 -14.73 -19.02
C LEU A 82 1.60 -15.62 -17.77
N ALA A 83 1.30 -15.05 -16.61
CA ALA A 83 1.11 -15.80 -15.38
C ALA A 83 0.02 -16.88 -15.56
N LYS A 84 -1.14 -16.52 -16.14
CA LYS A 84 -2.22 -17.46 -16.43
C LYS A 84 -1.77 -18.59 -17.38
N ALA A 85 -1.03 -18.25 -18.45
CA ALA A 85 -0.54 -19.25 -19.40
C ALA A 85 0.47 -20.23 -18.75
N LEU A 86 1.13 -19.81 -17.69
CA LEU A 86 2.08 -20.62 -16.92
C LEU A 86 1.45 -21.25 -15.66
N HIS A 87 0.14 -21.15 -15.49
CA HIS A 87 -0.59 -21.60 -14.29
C HIS A 87 -0.08 -20.99 -12.99
N ILE A 88 0.40 -19.74 -13.03
CA ILE A 88 0.82 -18.97 -11.89
C ILE A 88 -0.26 -17.97 -11.51
N ASN A 89 -0.64 -17.93 -10.25
CA ASN A 89 -1.51 -16.92 -9.69
C ASN A 89 -0.68 -15.65 -9.40
N LEU A 90 -0.89 -14.59 -10.16
CA LEU A 90 -0.27 -13.30 -9.89
C LEU A 90 -1.10 -12.58 -8.83
N VAL A 91 -0.48 -12.28 -7.70
CA VAL A 91 -1.09 -11.65 -6.52
C VAL A 91 -0.53 -10.24 -6.38
N PRO A 92 -1.22 -9.20 -6.88
CA PRO A 92 -0.81 -7.82 -6.62
C PRO A 92 -1.03 -7.49 -5.15
N GLU A 93 -0.02 -6.86 -4.54
CA GLU A 93 -0.10 -6.36 -3.19
C GLU A 93 -0.11 -4.84 -3.18
N ILE A 94 -1.11 -4.29 -2.50
CA ILE A 94 -1.24 -2.86 -2.23
C ILE A 94 -1.33 -2.72 -0.72
N ASP A 95 -0.23 -2.29 -0.14
CA ASP A 95 -0.07 -2.25 1.30
C ASP A 95 -0.60 -0.96 1.90
N THR A 96 -1.53 -1.12 2.81
CA THR A 96 -2.15 -0.06 3.62
C THR A 96 -2.64 -0.68 4.95
N PRO A 97 -2.76 0.06 6.04
CA PRO A 97 -2.54 1.51 6.21
C PRO A 97 -1.09 1.90 6.47
N GLY A 98 -0.20 0.97 6.80
CA GLY A 98 1.25 1.13 6.80
C GLY A 98 1.80 1.26 5.38
N HIS A 99 3.11 1.47 5.24
CA HIS A 99 3.79 1.49 3.95
C HIS A 99 3.17 2.40 2.88
N ALA A 100 2.47 3.46 3.33
CA ALA A 100 1.53 4.25 2.55
C ALA A 100 2.06 5.63 2.12
N LEU A 101 3.39 5.80 1.95
CA LEU A 101 3.96 7.10 1.58
C LEU A 101 3.36 7.65 0.28
N SER A 102 3.16 6.80 -0.73
CA SER A 102 2.53 7.20 -1.99
C SER A 102 1.10 7.71 -1.82
N PHE A 103 0.35 7.13 -0.89
CA PHE A 103 -1.01 7.55 -0.54
C PHE A 103 -1.02 8.90 0.18
N VAL A 104 -0.14 9.10 1.16
CA VAL A 104 -0.08 10.36 1.91
C VAL A 104 0.53 11.49 1.07
N LYS A 105 1.33 11.21 0.05
CA LYS A 105 1.75 12.23 -0.94
C LYS A 105 0.55 12.84 -1.66
N VAL A 106 -0.42 12.02 -2.01
CA VAL A 106 -1.65 12.43 -2.70
C VAL A 106 -2.67 13.02 -1.73
N ARG A 107 -2.76 12.48 -0.52
CA ARG A 107 -3.70 12.87 0.55
C ARG A 107 -2.96 13.11 1.87
N PRO A 108 -2.16 14.19 1.95
CA PRO A 108 -1.42 14.51 3.19
C PRO A 108 -2.32 14.77 4.40
N ASP A 109 -3.57 15.14 4.16
CA ASP A 109 -4.60 15.29 5.18
C ASP A 109 -4.99 13.98 5.87
N LEU A 110 -4.70 12.83 5.26
CA LEU A 110 -4.95 11.50 5.80
C LEU A 110 -3.73 10.86 6.48
N MET A 111 -2.63 11.58 6.60
CA MET A 111 -1.44 11.05 7.26
C MET A 111 -1.66 10.94 8.77
N TYR A 112 -1.31 9.78 9.34
CA TYR A 112 -1.30 9.55 10.78
C TYR A 112 -0.33 10.50 11.49
N GLN A 113 -0.83 11.17 12.53
CA GLN A 113 -0.09 12.19 13.30
C GLN A 113 0.31 11.72 14.70
N GLY A 114 0.05 10.44 15.04
CA GLY A 114 0.40 9.88 16.35
C GLY A 114 1.90 9.76 16.60
N SER A 115 2.28 9.17 17.74
CA SER A 115 3.67 9.13 18.21
C SER A 115 4.58 8.21 17.37
N LEU A 116 4.87 8.62 16.16
CA LEU A 116 5.93 8.02 15.34
C LEU A 116 7.33 8.32 15.89
N SER A 117 7.44 9.32 16.77
CA SER A 117 8.70 9.75 17.38
C SER A 117 9.43 8.60 18.08
N ASP A 118 8.71 7.75 18.81
CA ASP A 118 9.33 6.63 19.53
C ASP A 118 9.89 5.59 18.58
N TYR A 119 9.18 5.29 17.52
CA TYR A 119 9.66 4.36 16.49
C TYR A 119 10.82 4.96 15.70
N ALA A 120 10.67 6.17 15.22
CA ALA A 120 11.71 6.88 14.49
C ALA A 120 13.00 7.01 15.32
N GLY A 121 12.88 7.34 16.62
CA GLY A 121 14.01 7.42 17.52
C GLY A 121 14.76 6.09 17.71
N LYS A 122 14.02 4.97 17.79
CA LYS A 122 14.62 3.63 17.95
C LYS A 122 15.32 3.11 16.70
N HIS A 123 14.79 3.43 15.53
CA HIS A 123 15.23 2.88 14.26
C HIS A 123 16.03 3.87 13.40
N ASN A 124 16.40 5.02 13.98
CA ASN A 124 17.14 6.08 13.28
C ASN A 124 16.47 6.53 11.96
N VAL A 125 15.15 6.52 11.92
CA VAL A 125 14.34 7.03 10.82
C VAL A 125 13.62 8.30 11.24
N GLU A 126 13.48 9.26 10.33
CA GLU A 126 12.80 10.50 10.66
C GLU A 126 11.28 10.37 10.62
N ARG A 127 10.76 9.62 9.66
CA ARG A 127 9.31 9.39 9.57
C ARG A 127 8.98 8.10 8.84
N VAL A 128 7.88 7.50 9.28
CA VAL A 128 7.21 6.38 8.62
C VAL A 128 5.81 6.83 8.24
N ALA A 129 5.49 6.84 6.96
CA ALA A 129 4.19 7.31 6.50
C ALA A 129 3.12 6.22 6.61
N MET A 130 2.05 6.54 7.33
CA MET A 130 0.86 5.70 7.48
C MET A 130 -0.39 6.52 7.26
N LEU A 131 -1.47 5.86 6.87
CA LEU A 131 -2.79 6.43 6.81
C LEU A 131 -3.45 6.44 8.21
N ASP A 132 -4.15 7.53 8.56
CA ASP A 132 -4.79 7.69 9.86
C ASP A 132 -6.12 6.94 9.91
N LEU A 133 -6.15 5.86 10.68
CA LEU A 133 -7.36 5.11 11.00
C LEU A 133 -8.00 5.55 12.32
N ASP A 134 -7.32 6.34 13.12
CA ASP A 134 -7.80 6.69 14.46
C ASP A 134 -8.71 7.93 14.43
N ASN A 135 -8.33 8.92 13.63
CA ASN A 135 -9.06 10.20 13.55
C ASN A 135 -9.72 10.43 12.17
N LYS A 136 -9.32 9.68 11.15
CA LYS A 136 -9.75 9.86 9.75
C LYS A 136 -10.24 8.57 9.10
N TYR A 137 -10.83 7.68 9.88
CA TYR A 137 -11.18 6.33 9.46
C TYR A 137 -12.00 6.27 8.17
N GLU A 138 -13.14 6.96 8.14
CA GLU A 138 -14.07 6.89 7.02
C GLU A 138 -13.49 7.49 5.74
N GLU A 139 -12.80 8.62 5.85
CA GLU A 139 -12.13 9.28 4.73
C GLU A 139 -10.98 8.42 4.20
N THR A 140 -10.19 7.82 5.09
CA THR A 140 -9.10 6.91 4.75
C THR A 140 -9.63 5.68 4.02
N LEU A 141 -10.61 4.99 4.60
CA LEU A 141 -11.21 3.80 4.00
C LEU A 141 -11.83 4.11 2.63
N LYS A 142 -12.55 5.24 2.52
CA LYS A 142 -13.13 5.70 1.26
C LYS A 142 -12.06 5.94 0.19
N PHE A 143 -10.96 6.58 0.57
CA PHE A 143 -9.86 6.83 -0.36
C PHE A 143 -9.21 5.53 -0.83
N VAL A 144 -8.86 4.63 0.09
CA VAL A 144 -8.28 3.33 -0.26
C VAL A 144 -9.20 2.53 -1.18
N LYS A 145 -10.50 2.47 -0.87
CA LYS A 145 -11.49 1.81 -1.74
C LYS A 145 -11.52 2.42 -3.13
N SER A 146 -11.44 3.74 -3.25
CA SER A 146 -11.41 4.40 -4.57
C SER A 146 -10.16 4.05 -5.40
N VAL A 147 -9.04 3.77 -4.74
CA VAL A 147 -7.83 3.25 -5.42
C VAL A 147 -8.10 1.85 -5.96
N TYR A 148 -8.67 0.96 -5.15
CA TYR A 148 -9.04 -0.38 -5.60
C TYR A 148 -10.07 -0.36 -6.73
N ASP A 149 -11.05 0.57 -6.72
CA ASP A 149 -12.01 0.74 -7.81
C ASP A 149 -11.28 1.02 -9.13
N LYS A 150 -10.32 1.92 -9.12
CA LYS A 150 -9.52 2.24 -10.31
C LYS A 150 -8.68 1.08 -10.83
N LEU A 151 -8.22 0.22 -9.94
CA LEU A 151 -7.33 -0.88 -10.28
C LEU A 151 -8.05 -2.16 -10.69
N LEU A 152 -9.28 -2.37 -10.20
CA LEU A 152 -9.99 -3.64 -10.32
C LEU A 152 -11.25 -3.57 -11.20
N ASP A 153 -11.90 -2.39 -11.29
CA ASP A 153 -13.22 -2.29 -11.90
C ASP A 153 -13.14 -2.11 -13.42
N GLY A 154 -13.85 -2.99 -14.10
CA GLY A 154 -14.00 -2.96 -15.55
C GLY A 154 -12.93 -3.70 -16.34
N PRO A 155 -13.20 -3.95 -17.62
CA PRO A 155 -12.31 -4.73 -18.49
C PRO A 155 -10.97 -4.03 -18.77
N ASP A 156 -10.96 -2.72 -18.60
CA ASP A 156 -9.79 -1.88 -18.83
C ASP A 156 -8.96 -1.59 -17.57
N ALA A 157 -9.33 -2.14 -16.41
CA ALA A 157 -8.57 -1.95 -15.19
C ALA A 157 -7.18 -2.60 -15.24
N PRO A 158 -6.13 -1.99 -14.66
CA PRO A 158 -4.78 -2.53 -14.71
C PRO A 158 -4.67 -3.96 -14.16
N LEU A 159 -5.45 -4.29 -13.14
CA LEU A 159 -5.47 -5.61 -12.50
C LEU A 159 -6.62 -6.50 -12.96
N HIS A 160 -7.29 -6.14 -14.06
CA HIS A 160 -8.35 -6.98 -14.60
C HIS A 160 -7.83 -8.41 -14.87
N GLY A 161 -8.54 -9.40 -14.33
CA GLY A 161 -8.22 -10.80 -14.55
C GLY A 161 -7.40 -11.48 -13.48
N VAL A 162 -6.92 -10.78 -12.42
CA VAL A 162 -6.41 -11.45 -11.22
C VAL A 162 -7.57 -12.08 -10.43
N SER A 163 -7.28 -13.07 -9.62
CA SER A 163 -8.28 -13.70 -8.72
C SER A 163 -8.06 -13.34 -7.27
N THR A 164 -6.84 -12.97 -6.93
CA THR A 164 -6.40 -12.73 -5.56
C THR A 164 -5.74 -11.36 -5.47
N VAL A 165 -6.02 -10.63 -4.39
CA VAL A 165 -5.42 -9.33 -4.10
C VAL A 165 -4.87 -9.36 -2.68
N HIS A 166 -3.62 -9.01 -2.49
CA HIS A 166 -3.04 -8.86 -1.17
C HIS A 166 -3.19 -7.40 -0.73
N ILE A 167 -3.81 -7.18 0.41
CA ILE A 167 -4.15 -5.84 0.92
C ILE A 167 -3.15 -5.32 1.97
N GLY A 168 -2.02 -6.02 2.13
CA GLY A 168 -0.97 -5.68 3.08
C GLY A 168 -1.42 -5.86 4.51
N THR A 169 -1.65 -4.75 5.21
CA THR A 169 -2.16 -4.67 6.58
C THR A 169 -1.16 -5.02 7.67
N ASP A 170 0.10 -4.71 7.47
CA ASP A 170 1.11 -4.79 8.51
C ASP A 170 1.51 -3.41 9.05
N GLU A 171 2.33 -3.43 10.07
CA GLU A 171 3.04 -2.30 10.68
C GLU A 171 2.23 -1.01 10.93
N TYR A 172 0.96 -1.12 11.32
CA TYR A 172 0.19 0.03 11.80
C TYR A 172 0.46 0.30 13.28
N TYR A 173 0.84 1.54 13.62
CA TYR A 173 1.24 1.92 14.98
C TYR A 173 0.16 2.65 15.78
N GLY A 174 -1.01 2.89 15.20
CA GLY A 174 -2.17 3.46 15.88
C GLY A 174 -3.00 2.43 16.66
N SER A 175 -4.26 2.75 16.89
CA SER A 175 -5.20 1.92 17.63
C SER A 175 -5.36 0.52 17.05
N ARG A 176 -5.27 -0.49 17.90
CA ARG A 176 -5.51 -1.89 17.52
C ARG A 176 -6.93 -2.12 17.04
N GLU A 177 -7.90 -1.45 17.64
CA GLU A 177 -9.31 -1.59 17.28
C GLU A 177 -9.60 -0.98 15.91
N SER A 178 -9.08 0.23 15.65
CA SER A 178 -9.17 0.86 14.32
C SER A 178 -8.53 -0.01 13.24
N TYR A 179 -7.37 -0.59 13.52
CA TYR A 179 -6.68 -1.52 12.64
C TYR A 179 -7.53 -2.77 12.34
N ARG A 180 -8.07 -3.44 13.36
CA ARG A 180 -8.87 -4.66 13.20
C ARG A 180 -10.17 -4.38 12.43
N ARG A 181 -10.82 -3.25 12.71
CA ARG A 181 -11.96 -2.77 11.95
C ARG A 181 -11.60 -2.59 10.48
N TYR A 182 -10.46 -1.97 10.21
CA TYR A 182 -9.98 -1.73 8.85
C TYR A 182 -9.73 -3.03 8.07
N VAL A 183 -9.08 -4.01 8.70
CA VAL A 183 -8.87 -5.33 8.09
C VAL A 183 -10.21 -5.95 7.68
N ASN A 184 -11.20 -5.93 8.58
CA ASN A 184 -12.54 -6.46 8.29
C ASN A 184 -13.22 -5.72 7.14
N ASP A 185 -13.24 -4.39 7.19
CA ASP A 185 -13.97 -3.57 6.24
C ASP A 185 -13.34 -3.66 4.84
N LEU A 186 -12.01 -3.65 4.76
CA LEU A 186 -11.32 -3.78 3.47
C LEU A 186 -11.43 -5.21 2.92
N THR A 187 -11.30 -6.23 3.77
CA THR A 187 -11.50 -7.63 3.37
C THR A 187 -12.89 -7.86 2.81
N LYS A 188 -13.93 -7.40 3.50
CA LYS A 188 -15.32 -7.48 3.02
C LYS A 188 -15.51 -6.77 1.69
N TYR A 189 -14.87 -5.60 1.55
CA TYR A 189 -14.93 -4.83 0.31
C TYR A 189 -14.30 -5.58 -0.87
N ILE A 190 -13.11 -6.12 -0.72
CA ILE A 190 -12.43 -6.90 -1.76
C ILE A 190 -13.24 -8.17 -2.12
N LYS A 191 -13.77 -8.88 -1.11
CA LYS A 191 -14.68 -10.02 -1.33
C LYS A 191 -15.94 -9.63 -2.12
N SER A 192 -16.52 -8.47 -1.81
CA SER A 192 -17.72 -7.99 -2.51
C SER A 192 -17.50 -7.69 -4.00
N LYS A 193 -16.25 -7.45 -4.40
CA LYS A 193 -15.82 -7.30 -5.79
C LYS A 193 -15.50 -8.63 -6.48
N GLY A 194 -15.61 -9.75 -5.77
CA GLY A 194 -15.35 -11.09 -6.32
C GLY A 194 -13.90 -11.56 -6.23
N TYR A 195 -13.04 -10.86 -5.50
CA TYR A 195 -11.64 -11.23 -5.32
C TYR A 195 -11.40 -11.94 -4.00
N THR A 196 -10.36 -12.77 -3.95
CA THR A 196 -9.85 -13.38 -2.71
C THR A 196 -8.83 -12.43 -2.05
N PRO A 197 -9.12 -11.86 -0.88
CA PRO A 197 -8.14 -11.04 -0.18
C PRO A 197 -7.10 -11.91 0.51
N ARG A 198 -5.84 -11.44 0.52
CA ARG A 198 -4.75 -11.92 1.38
C ARG A 198 -4.24 -10.78 2.22
N ILE A 199 -3.69 -11.10 3.39
CA ILE A 199 -3.11 -10.16 4.34
C ILE A 199 -1.80 -10.69 4.90
N TRP A 200 -0.96 -9.81 5.43
CA TRP A 200 0.17 -10.23 6.24
C TRP A 200 -0.29 -10.78 7.60
N GLY A 201 0.44 -11.78 8.11
CA GLY A 201 0.09 -12.50 9.33
C GLY A 201 0.29 -11.74 10.65
N SER A 202 0.28 -10.42 10.64
CA SER A 202 0.55 -9.58 11.82
C SER A 202 -0.62 -9.47 12.81
N LEU A 203 -1.78 -10.01 12.50
CA LEU A 203 -2.98 -9.94 13.36
C LEU A 203 -2.77 -10.55 14.76
N SER A 204 -1.91 -11.54 14.91
CA SER A 204 -1.58 -12.11 16.20
C SER A 204 -0.88 -11.10 17.13
N ALA A 205 -0.09 -10.20 16.57
CA ALA A 205 0.57 -9.12 17.30
C ALA A 205 -0.38 -7.94 17.60
N LYS A 206 -1.48 -7.83 16.85
CA LYS A 206 -2.48 -6.77 16.99
C LYS A 206 -3.73 -7.29 17.71
N ARG A 207 -3.56 -7.84 18.91
CA ARG A 207 -4.68 -8.30 19.75
C ARG A 207 -5.66 -7.16 20.03
N GLY A 208 -6.96 -7.44 19.98
CA GLY A 208 -8.03 -6.49 20.22
C GLY A 208 -9.35 -7.21 20.45
N ASN A 209 -10.40 -6.45 20.79
CA ASN A 209 -11.73 -6.98 21.07
C ASN A 209 -12.57 -7.17 19.81
N THR A 210 -12.29 -6.41 18.77
CA THR A 210 -12.98 -6.56 17.49
C THR A 210 -12.57 -7.88 16.84
N PRO A 211 -13.50 -8.82 16.59
CA PRO A 211 -13.21 -10.04 15.84
C PRO A 211 -12.71 -9.71 14.43
N VAL A 212 -11.88 -10.57 13.88
CA VAL A 212 -11.48 -10.48 12.47
C VAL A 212 -12.01 -11.71 11.76
N ASP A 213 -12.86 -11.48 10.75
CA ASP A 213 -13.44 -12.51 9.90
C ASP A 213 -12.53 -12.75 8.70
N TRP A 214 -11.97 -13.96 8.62
CA TRP A 214 -11.13 -14.40 7.50
C TRP A 214 -11.95 -15.03 6.37
#